data_eafcfd2f27c162e92fbf22e28a09d21d
#
_entry.id   eafcfd2f27c162e92fbf22e28a09d21d
#
_cell.length_a   1.000
_cell.length_b   1.000
_cell.length_c   1.000
_cell.angle_alpha   90.00
_cell.angle_beta   90.00
_cell.angle_gamma   90.00
#
_symmetry.space_group_name_H-M   'P 1'
#
loop_
_entity.id
_entity.type
_entity.pdbx_description
1 polymer ?
#
loop_
_entity_poly.entity_id
_entity_poly.type
_entity_poly.pdbx_seq_one_letter_code
_entity_poly.pdbx_strand_id
1 'polypeptide(L)'
;MSAYIIRRLLFMIPTMLGIMLVAFVVVQFAPGGPVEQVIAKLTGADTGATSRISGSAGGDFGSRGMAKGGSQVDAVTSKYRGAQGLDPEFIKKLEKQFGFDKPAYERFGIMLWNYVRFDFGKSYFRDVSVMQLVKEKLPVSMSLGIWMTLLTYLISIPLGIRKAVDAGSQFDMWTSTVIVIGYAIPGFLFAILLIVLFAGGSFFDWFPLRGLVSENFWQLPWYAKIGDYFWHITLPIISMAISAFATMTLLTKNSFLDEIRKQYVLTARAKGCTRNQVLYGHVFRNAMLIVVAGFPGAFVSAFFTGSLLIETIFSLDGLGLLGFESVLNRDYPVVFATLYIFSLIGVVVNLISDLTYTWIDPRIDFETREV
;
A
#
# COMPACT_ATOMS: atom_id res chain seq x y z
N MET A 1 -19.99 -24.16 5.88
CA MET A 1 -19.65 -22.99 5.02
C MET A 1 -20.38 -21.71 5.39
N SER A 2 -21.73 -21.68 5.46
CA SER A 2 -22.47 -20.48 5.84
C SER A 2 -22.16 -20.00 7.28
N ALA A 3 -22.11 -20.91 8.25
CA ALA A 3 -21.76 -20.61 9.63
C ALA A 3 -20.34 -20.02 9.75
N TYR A 4 -19.37 -20.55 9.01
CA TYR A 4 -18.02 -20.03 8.95
C TYR A 4 -17.96 -18.60 8.40
N ILE A 5 -18.66 -18.32 7.30
CA ILE A 5 -18.71 -16.97 6.71
C ILE A 5 -19.33 -15.98 7.71
N ILE A 6 -20.45 -16.34 8.34
CA ILE A 6 -21.13 -15.49 9.32
C ILE A 6 -20.18 -15.21 10.50
N ARG A 7 -19.51 -16.23 11.03
CA ARG A 7 -18.54 -16.06 12.13
C ARG A 7 -17.39 -15.14 11.73
N ARG A 8 -16.85 -15.29 10.52
CA ARG A 8 -15.80 -14.41 9.99
C ARG A 8 -16.30 -12.96 9.85
N LEU A 9 -17.48 -12.75 9.28
CA LEU A 9 -18.08 -11.42 9.17
C LEU A 9 -18.30 -10.78 10.57
N LEU A 10 -18.73 -11.56 11.56
CA LEU A 10 -18.87 -11.09 12.94
C LEU A 10 -17.51 -10.69 13.54
N PHE A 11 -16.45 -11.45 13.30
CA PHE A 11 -15.11 -11.10 13.77
C PHE A 11 -14.48 -9.89 13.05
N MET A 12 -14.96 -9.52 11.85
CA MET A 12 -14.53 -8.28 11.19
C MET A 12 -14.87 -7.04 12.05
N ILE A 13 -16.02 -7.06 12.74
CA ILE A 13 -16.46 -5.91 13.55
C ILE A 13 -15.47 -5.61 14.69
N PRO A 14 -15.14 -6.55 15.61
CA PRO A 14 -14.20 -6.27 16.68
C PRO A 14 -12.78 -6.01 16.14
N THR A 15 -12.37 -6.62 15.02
CA THR A 15 -11.07 -6.35 14.40
C THR A 15 -10.99 -4.90 13.91
N MET A 16 -11.99 -4.43 13.17
CA MET A 16 -12.05 -3.06 12.70
C MET A 16 -12.11 -2.06 13.86
N LEU A 17 -12.93 -2.36 14.87
CA LEU A 17 -13.03 -1.53 16.06
C LEU A 17 -11.70 -1.46 16.82
N GLY A 18 -11.00 -2.58 16.96
CA GLY A 18 -9.68 -2.65 17.60
C GLY A 18 -8.63 -1.83 16.84
N ILE A 19 -8.56 -1.95 15.51
CA ILE A 19 -7.64 -1.17 14.69
C ILE A 19 -7.92 0.33 14.83
N MET A 20 -9.19 0.73 14.74
CA MET A 20 -9.57 2.13 14.85
C MET A 20 -9.33 2.68 16.26
N LEU A 21 -9.56 1.89 17.30
CA LEU A 21 -9.27 2.27 18.68
C LEU A 21 -7.77 2.50 18.89
N VAL A 22 -6.93 1.55 18.47
CA VAL A 22 -5.48 1.67 18.60
C VAL A 22 -4.97 2.89 17.82
N ALA A 23 -5.41 3.07 16.58
CA ALA A 23 -5.03 4.22 15.77
C ALA A 23 -5.48 5.55 16.44
N PHE A 24 -6.70 5.60 16.95
CA PHE A 24 -7.20 6.78 17.63
C PHE A 24 -6.39 7.09 18.90
N VAL A 25 -6.09 6.09 19.72
CA VAL A 25 -5.28 6.24 20.93
C VAL A 25 -3.88 6.74 20.57
N VAL A 26 -3.21 6.12 19.59
CA VAL A 26 -1.87 6.56 19.13
C VAL A 26 -1.88 8.02 18.72
N VAL A 27 -2.89 8.44 17.97
CA VAL A 27 -3.03 9.85 17.52
C VAL A 27 -3.25 10.81 18.71
N GLN A 28 -3.95 10.39 19.79
CA GLN A 28 -4.12 11.23 20.97
C GLN A 28 -2.78 11.53 21.68
N PHE A 29 -1.84 10.59 21.67
CA PHE A 29 -0.52 10.73 22.30
C PHE A 29 0.55 11.28 21.35
N ALA A 30 0.27 11.38 20.06
CA ALA A 30 1.20 11.93 19.10
C ALA A 30 1.45 13.43 19.41
N PRO A 31 2.71 13.86 19.55
CA PRO A 31 3.03 15.26 19.86
C PRO A 31 2.60 16.18 18.71
N GLY A 32 1.92 17.24 19.07
CA GLY A 32 1.31 18.20 18.13
C GLY A 32 -0.02 17.69 17.54
N GLY A 33 -0.88 18.58 17.11
CA GLY A 33 -2.18 18.29 16.54
C GLY A 33 -2.44 19.14 15.29
N PRO A 34 -3.61 19.01 14.64
CA PRO A 34 -3.96 19.84 13.49
C PRO A 34 -4.00 21.34 13.86
N VAL A 35 -4.36 21.67 15.10
CA VAL A 35 -4.31 23.06 15.60
C VAL A 35 -2.87 23.57 15.62
N GLU A 36 -1.94 22.78 16.20
CA GLU A 36 -0.52 23.15 16.23
C GLU A 36 0.09 23.26 14.83
N GLN A 37 -0.33 22.39 13.90
CA GLN A 37 0.13 22.42 12.51
C GLN A 37 -0.30 23.70 11.81
N VAL A 38 -1.55 24.14 11.99
CA VAL A 38 -2.03 25.41 11.44
C VAL A 38 -1.25 26.57 12.05
N ILE A 39 -1.04 26.55 13.36
CA ILE A 39 -0.24 27.56 14.06
C ILE A 39 1.20 27.61 13.51
N ALA A 40 1.84 26.44 13.33
CA ALA A 40 3.20 26.35 12.79
C ALA A 40 3.30 26.91 11.37
N LYS A 41 2.30 26.63 10.52
CA LYS A 41 2.22 27.20 9.15
C LYS A 41 2.06 28.72 9.15
N LEU A 42 1.22 29.25 10.04
CA LEU A 42 0.98 30.69 10.14
C LEU A 42 2.20 31.45 10.73
N THR A 43 2.93 30.81 11.64
CA THR A 43 4.15 31.41 12.25
C THR A 43 5.42 31.18 11.42
N GLY A 44 5.32 30.50 10.25
CA GLY A 44 6.48 30.22 9.40
C GLY A 44 7.47 29.20 10.00
N ALA A 45 7.08 28.49 11.06
CA ALA A 45 7.91 27.49 11.73
C ALA A 45 7.88 26.12 11.02
N ASP A 46 7.01 25.95 10.03
CA ASP A 46 6.85 24.70 9.27
C ASP A 46 7.82 24.66 8.08
N THR A 47 9.01 24.12 8.30
CA THR A 47 9.85 23.64 7.20
C THR A 47 9.30 22.29 6.79
N GLY A 48 8.44 22.24 5.77
CA GLY A 48 7.77 21.03 5.33
C GLY A 48 8.71 19.84 5.24
N ALA A 49 8.38 18.75 5.93
CA ALA A 49 9.20 17.53 5.97
C ALA A 49 9.45 16.96 4.55
N THR A 50 8.55 17.23 3.61
CA THR A 50 8.66 16.85 2.21
C THR A 50 9.65 17.72 1.42
N SER A 51 9.89 18.97 1.82
CA SER A 51 10.87 19.85 1.15
C SER A 51 12.33 19.35 1.32
N ARG A 52 12.58 18.60 2.38
CA ARG A 52 13.90 17.94 2.61
C ARG A 52 14.12 16.73 1.70
N ILE A 53 13.05 16.06 1.29
CA ILE A 53 13.11 14.87 0.41
C ILE A 53 13.09 15.30 -1.05
N SER A 54 12.38 16.39 -1.40
CA SER A 54 12.27 16.89 -2.78
C SER A 54 13.41 17.81 -3.24
N GLY A 55 14.44 18.03 -2.42
CA GLY A 55 15.61 18.82 -2.81
C GLY A 55 15.36 20.33 -2.98
N SER A 56 14.17 20.83 -2.59
CA SER A 56 13.81 22.25 -2.68
C SER A 56 14.31 23.10 -1.51
N ALA A 57 15.27 22.61 -0.74
CA ALA A 57 15.88 23.33 0.36
C ALA A 57 17.05 24.20 -0.16
N GLY A 58 16.73 25.18 -0.98
CA GLY A 58 17.62 26.28 -1.34
C GLY A 58 17.34 27.47 -0.44
N GLY A 59 18.20 27.74 0.55
CA GLY A 59 18.32 29.06 1.16
C GLY A 59 17.76 29.23 2.57
N ASP A 60 18.66 29.40 3.42
CA ASP A 60 18.91 30.49 4.35
C ASP A 60 18.82 30.14 5.83
N PHE A 61 19.99 30.07 6.38
CA PHE A 61 20.28 30.22 7.80
C PHE A 61 20.14 31.71 8.16
N GLY A 62 19.15 32.05 8.96
CA GLY A 62 19.17 33.33 9.61
C GLY A 62 17.84 33.97 9.87
N SER A 63 17.25 33.69 11.01
CA SER A 63 16.64 34.77 11.81
C SER A 63 16.35 34.29 13.23
N ARG A 64 17.32 34.48 14.12
CA ARG A 64 17.07 34.62 15.55
C ARG A 64 16.50 35.99 15.79
N GLY A 65 15.15 36.09 15.87
CA GLY A 65 14.45 37.26 16.38
C GLY A 65 14.01 37.01 17.81
N MET A 66 14.81 37.42 18.78
CA MET A 66 14.38 37.57 20.16
C MET A 66 13.35 38.72 20.22
N ALA A 67 12.10 38.39 20.50
CA ALA A 67 11.14 39.36 21.01
C ALA A 67 10.84 39.04 22.48
N LYS A 68 11.50 39.80 23.39
CA LYS A 68 11.09 39.96 24.78
C LYS A 68 9.83 40.83 24.81
N GLY A 69 8.70 40.31 25.18
CA GLY A 69 7.50 41.07 25.52
C GLY A 69 6.66 40.24 26.47
N GLY A 70 6.74 40.54 27.76
CA GLY A 70 5.90 39.94 28.78
C GLY A 70 4.45 40.38 28.60
N SER A 71 3.56 39.45 28.34
CA SER A 71 2.13 39.60 28.47
C SER A 71 1.57 38.32 29.10
N GLN A 72 0.58 38.48 29.96
CA GLN A 72 -0.12 37.40 30.62
C GLN A 72 -0.45 36.30 29.60
N VAL A 73 0.16 35.12 29.77
CA VAL A 73 -0.08 33.97 28.91
C VAL A 73 -1.42 33.38 29.32
N ASP A 74 -2.47 33.65 28.55
CA ASP A 74 -3.76 33.00 28.75
C ASP A 74 -3.61 31.48 28.69
N ALA A 75 -4.37 30.76 29.52
CA ALA A 75 -4.31 29.30 29.65
C ALA A 75 -4.51 28.57 28.29
N VAL A 76 -5.16 29.20 27.35
CA VAL A 76 -5.41 28.66 25.99
C VAL A 76 -4.16 28.76 25.11
N THR A 77 -3.38 29.83 25.22
CA THR A 77 -2.14 30.00 24.43
C THR A 77 -0.99 29.16 24.98
N SER A 78 -1.04 28.77 26.27
CA SER A 78 -0.03 27.86 26.85
C SER A 78 -0.20 26.39 26.44
N LYS A 79 -1.39 26.01 25.97
CA LYS A 79 -1.72 24.64 25.57
C LYS A 79 -1.06 24.23 24.25
N TYR A 80 -0.83 25.16 23.34
CA TYR A 80 -0.30 24.89 22.02
C TYR A 80 1.08 25.52 21.81
N ARG A 81 2.05 24.75 21.36
CA ARG A 81 3.40 25.20 21.09
C ARG A 81 3.38 26.18 19.91
N GLY A 82 3.95 27.37 20.10
CA GLY A 82 3.98 28.41 19.05
C GLY A 82 2.76 29.33 18.99
N ALA A 83 1.78 29.16 19.86
CA ALA A 83 0.58 30.00 19.92
C ALA A 83 0.80 31.39 20.55
N GLN A 84 2.04 31.67 21.00
CA GLN A 84 2.34 32.97 21.59
C GLN A 84 2.17 34.11 20.57
N GLY A 85 1.28 35.04 20.89
CA GLY A 85 0.96 36.17 20.02
C GLY A 85 -0.24 35.97 19.09
N LEU A 86 -0.88 34.81 19.09
CA LEU A 86 -2.14 34.57 18.36
C LEU A 86 -3.35 34.88 19.26
N ASP A 87 -4.42 35.34 18.62
CA ASP A 87 -5.70 35.61 19.26
C ASP A 87 -6.31 34.36 19.88
N PRO A 88 -6.61 34.31 21.19
CA PRO A 88 -7.25 33.18 21.84
C PRO A 88 -8.59 32.75 21.22
N GLU A 89 -9.33 33.70 20.66
CA GLU A 89 -10.60 33.41 19.96
C GLU A 89 -10.35 32.65 18.67
N PHE A 90 -9.28 32.96 17.96
CA PHE A 90 -8.86 32.23 16.77
C PHE A 90 -8.53 30.77 17.10
N ILE A 91 -7.78 30.53 18.17
CA ILE A 91 -7.43 29.17 18.64
C ILE A 91 -8.68 28.40 18.99
N LYS A 92 -9.64 28.98 19.72
CA LYS A 92 -10.92 28.36 20.04
C LYS A 92 -11.74 28.02 18.78
N LYS A 93 -11.71 28.87 17.76
CA LYS A 93 -12.35 28.56 16.47
C LYS A 93 -11.70 27.37 15.78
N LEU A 94 -10.38 27.26 15.80
CA LEU A 94 -9.66 26.09 15.29
C LEU A 94 -10.00 24.82 16.08
N GLU A 95 -10.02 24.87 17.41
CA GLU A 95 -10.41 23.74 18.24
C GLU A 95 -11.82 23.23 17.89
N LYS A 96 -12.76 24.15 17.74
CA LYS A 96 -14.14 23.84 17.36
C LYS A 96 -14.23 23.28 15.92
N GLN A 97 -13.46 23.87 14.99
CA GLN A 97 -13.42 23.41 13.60
C GLN A 97 -12.91 21.98 13.48
N PHE A 98 -11.90 21.61 14.27
CA PHE A 98 -11.31 20.28 14.28
C PHE A 98 -11.97 19.33 15.29
N GLY A 99 -13.01 19.79 16.02
CA GLY A 99 -13.76 18.98 16.98
C GLY A 99 -13.02 18.68 18.28
N PHE A 100 -11.93 19.42 18.60
CA PHE A 100 -11.16 19.26 19.84
C PHE A 100 -11.80 19.91 21.06
N ASP A 101 -12.96 20.53 20.89
CA ASP A 101 -13.83 21.03 21.94
C ASP A 101 -14.52 19.89 22.73
N LYS A 102 -14.60 18.67 22.14
CA LYS A 102 -15.24 17.50 22.73
C LYS A 102 -14.25 16.55 23.39
N PRO A 103 -14.66 15.82 24.42
CA PRO A 103 -13.81 14.80 25.04
C PRO A 103 -13.49 13.66 24.06
N ALA A 104 -12.34 13.00 24.26
CA ALA A 104 -11.81 11.99 23.33
C ALA A 104 -12.78 10.82 23.07
N TYR A 105 -13.48 10.34 24.11
CA TYR A 105 -14.43 9.23 23.97
C TYR A 105 -15.65 9.59 23.11
N GLU A 106 -16.13 10.84 23.21
CA GLU A 106 -17.23 11.33 22.37
C GLU A 106 -16.80 11.45 20.91
N ARG A 107 -15.61 12.00 20.68
CA ARG A 107 -15.02 12.10 19.33
C ARG A 107 -14.86 10.72 18.68
N PHE A 108 -14.37 9.74 19.44
CA PHE A 108 -14.23 8.37 18.97
C PHE A 108 -15.59 7.74 18.60
N GLY A 109 -16.62 7.91 19.48
CA GLY A 109 -17.96 7.42 19.20
C GLY A 109 -18.59 8.04 17.95
N ILE A 110 -18.47 9.36 17.79
CA ILE A 110 -18.95 10.07 16.58
C ILE A 110 -18.21 9.58 15.34
N MET A 111 -16.89 9.44 15.42
CA MET A 111 -16.08 8.92 14.32
C MET A 111 -16.54 7.52 13.89
N LEU A 112 -16.69 6.59 14.83
CA LEU A 112 -17.15 5.23 14.52
C LEU A 112 -18.54 5.23 13.88
N TRP A 113 -19.46 6.02 14.42
CA TRP A 113 -20.82 6.11 13.88
C TRP A 113 -20.87 6.63 12.45
N ASN A 114 -20.04 7.63 12.15
CA ASN A 114 -19.91 8.16 10.78
C ASN A 114 -19.25 7.16 9.85
N TYR A 115 -18.23 6.43 10.30
CA TYR A 115 -17.49 5.46 9.49
C TYR A 115 -18.32 4.24 9.11
N VAL A 116 -19.22 3.78 9.98
CA VAL A 116 -20.22 2.74 9.65
C VAL A 116 -21.12 3.18 8.48
N ARG A 117 -21.34 4.50 8.33
CA ARG A 117 -22.12 5.10 7.24
C ARG A 117 -21.27 5.50 6.04
N PHE A 118 -19.96 5.23 6.06
CA PHE A 118 -18.99 5.68 5.07
C PHE A 118 -18.92 7.22 4.91
N ASP A 119 -19.28 7.94 5.96
CA ASP A 119 -19.07 9.38 6.05
C ASP A 119 -17.76 9.66 6.79
N PHE A 120 -16.71 9.94 6.03
CA PHE A 120 -15.38 10.23 6.56
C PHE A 120 -15.13 11.73 6.77
N GLY A 121 -16.14 12.56 6.51
CA GLY A 121 -16.02 14.01 6.64
C GLY A 121 -15.16 14.65 5.55
N LYS A 122 -14.63 15.83 5.87
CA LYS A 122 -13.75 16.61 5.00
C LYS A 122 -12.31 16.59 5.49
N SER A 123 -11.36 16.71 4.56
CA SER A 123 -9.96 16.98 4.87
C SER A 123 -9.83 18.30 5.62
N TYR A 124 -8.96 18.36 6.61
CA TYR A 124 -8.71 19.59 7.36
C TYR A 124 -8.00 20.67 6.55
N PHE A 125 -7.27 20.28 5.51
CA PHE A 125 -6.40 21.18 4.75
C PHE A 125 -6.76 21.33 3.28
N ARG A 126 -7.64 20.48 2.74
CA ARG A 126 -7.94 20.46 1.29
C ARG A 126 -9.36 20.87 0.93
N ASP A 127 -10.20 21.25 1.87
CA ASP A 127 -11.64 21.60 1.71
C ASP A 127 -12.45 20.68 0.77
N VAL A 128 -12.02 19.43 0.66
CA VAL A 128 -12.63 18.37 -0.17
C VAL A 128 -13.06 17.21 0.73
N SER A 129 -14.13 16.51 0.37
CA SER A 129 -14.52 15.31 1.12
C SER A 129 -13.46 14.23 1.03
N VAL A 130 -13.21 13.54 2.15
CA VAL A 130 -12.21 12.47 2.20
C VAL A 130 -12.56 11.34 1.22
N MET A 131 -13.84 11.02 1.07
CA MET A 131 -14.30 10.02 0.10
C MET A 131 -13.95 10.40 -1.34
N GLN A 132 -14.04 11.68 -1.69
CA GLN A 132 -13.64 12.16 -3.01
C GLN A 132 -12.14 12.01 -3.21
N LEU A 133 -11.31 12.41 -2.23
CA LEU A 133 -9.85 12.22 -2.29
C LEU A 133 -9.49 10.75 -2.51
N VAL A 134 -10.12 9.85 -1.76
CA VAL A 134 -9.88 8.41 -1.93
C VAL A 134 -10.26 7.94 -3.34
N LYS A 135 -11.42 8.34 -3.85
CA LYS A 135 -11.86 7.96 -5.21
C LYS A 135 -10.95 8.48 -6.31
N GLU A 136 -10.39 9.67 -6.15
CA GLU A 136 -9.45 10.25 -7.12
C GLU A 136 -8.10 9.53 -7.13
N LYS A 137 -7.61 9.07 -5.96
CA LYS A 137 -6.31 8.41 -5.82
C LYS A 137 -6.34 6.89 -6.00
N LEU A 138 -7.50 6.29 -5.77
CA LEU A 138 -7.70 4.83 -5.86
C LEU A 138 -7.27 4.23 -7.21
N PRO A 139 -7.60 4.82 -8.39
CA PRO A 139 -7.22 4.26 -9.68
C PRO A 139 -5.71 4.09 -9.86
N VAL A 140 -4.90 5.01 -9.33
CA VAL A 140 -3.43 4.92 -9.39
C VAL A 140 -2.94 3.70 -8.62
N SER A 141 -3.28 3.59 -7.35
CA SER A 141 -2.85 2.47 -6.50
C SER A 141 -3.39 1.13 -7.00
N MET A 142 -4.66 1.11 -7.47
CA MET A 142 -5.23 -0.08 -8.10
C MET A 142 -4.47 -0.50 -9.36
N SER A 143 -4.16 0.44 -10.24
CA SER A 143 -3.37 0.15 -11.44
C SER A 143 -2.03 -0.48 -11.11
N LEU A 144 -1.27 0.13 -10.21
CA LEU A 144 0.04 -0.39 -9.79
C LEU A 144 -0.09 -1.78 -9.16
N GLY A 145 -1.02 -1.96 -8.21
CA GLY A 145 -1.21 -3.21 -7.50
C GLY A 145 -1.66 -4.36 -8.41
N ILE A 146 -2.63 -4.12 -9.27
CA ILE A 146 -3.16 -5.13 -10.20
C ILE A 146 -2.07 -5.58 -11.17
N TRP A 147 -1.44 -4.65 -11.88
CA TRP A 147 -0.44 -5.00 -12.89
C TRP A 147 0.82 -5.61 -12.30
N MET A 148 1.30 -5.07 -11.17
CA MET A 148 2.43 -5.66 -10.46
C MET A 148 2.14 -7.11 -10.06
N THR A 149 0.98 -7.37 -9.45
CA THR A 149 0.60 -8.72 -9.03
C THR A 149 0.42 -9.64 -10.24
N LEU A 150 -0.33 -9.21 -11.25
CA LEU A 150 -0.59 -9.99 -12.45
C LEU A 150 0.70 -10.37 -13.18
N LEU A 151 1.61 -9.44 -13.42
CA LEU A 151 2.88 -9.71 -14.08
C LEU A 151 3.78 -10.60 -13.23
N THR A 152 3.83 -10.38 -11.90
CA THR A 152 4.59 -11.22 -11.00
C THR A 152 4.13 -12.68 -11.09
N TYR A 153 2.83 -12.94 -11.01
CA TYR A 153 2.29 -14.29 -11.09
C TYR A 153 2.45 -14.91 -12.47
N LEU A 154 2.14 -14.15 -13.53
CA LEU A 154 2.22 -14.63 -14.92
C LEU A 154 3.63 -15.07 -15.31
N ILE A 155 4.66 -14.39 -14.82
CA ILE A 155 6.06 -14.69 -15.15
C ILE A 155 6.66 -15.67 -14.14
N SER A 156 6.44 -15.45 -12.83
CA SER A 156 7.10 -16.24 -11.78
C SER A 156 6.62 -17.69 -11.73
N ILE A 157 5.32 -17.94 -11.98
CA ILE A 157 4.78 -19.31 -11.91
C ILE A 157 5.39 -20.20 -13.00
N PRO A 158 5.33 -19.87 -14.30
CA PRO A 158 5.94 -20.71 -15.34
C PRO A 158 7.45 -20.88 -15.14
N LEU A 159 8.12 -19.77 -14.74
CA LEU A 159 9.57 -19.82 -14.48
C LEU A 159 9.90 -20.74 -13.28
N GLY A 160 9.17 -20.63 -12.18
CA GLY A 160 9.34 -21.47 -10.99
C GLY A 160 9.09 -22.95 -11.29
N ILE A 161 8.04 -23.27 -12.06
CA ILE A 161 7.74 -24.62 -12.51
C ILE A 161 8.92 -25.18 -13.33
N ARG A 162 9.39 -24.44 -14.34
CA ARG A 162 10.52 -24.86 -15.17
C ARG A 162 11.78 -25.08 -14.33
N LYS A 163 12.07 -24.18 -13.39
CA LYS A 163 13.21 -24.33 -12.47
C LYS A 163 13.09 -25.54 -11.55
N ALA A 164 11.88 -25.93 -11.13
CA ALA A 164 11.65 -27.12 -10.33
C ALA A 164 11.83 -28.40 -11.15
N VAL A 165 11.35 -28.40 -12.40
CA VAL A 165 11.41 -29.53 -13.31
C VAL A 165 12.86 -29.82 -13.77
N ASP A 166 13.65 -28.76 -13.99
CA ASP A 166 15.03 -28.81 -14.44
C ASP A 166 16.02 -28.39 -13.31
N ALA A 167 15.68 -28.73 -12.06
CA ALA A 167 16.47 -28.35 -10.89
C ALA A 167 17.93 -28.84 -10.98
N GLY A 168 18.87 -27.95 -10.65
CA GLY A 168 20.30 -28.19 -10.74
C GLY A 168 20.89 -28.04 -12.15
N SER A 169 20.08 -27.72 -13.16
CA SER A 169 20.55 -27.42 -14.52
C SER A 169 21.22 -26.04 -14.58
N GLN A 170 21.98 -25.81 -15.67
CA GLN A 170 22.56 -24.49 -15.98
C GLN A 170 21.48 -23.38 -15.99
N PHE A 171 20.31 -23.68 -16.54
CA PHE A 171 19.19 -22.76 -16.56
C PHE A 171 18.72 -22.38 -15.13
N ASP A 172 18.59 -23.37 -14.25
CA ASP A 172 18.18 -23.14 -12.86
C ASP A 172 19.24 -22.31 -12.12
N MET A 173 20.53 -22.59 -12.29
CA MET A 173 21.62 -21.83 -11.66
C MET A 173 21.67 -20.38 -12.12
N TRP A 174 21.70 -20.14 -13.43
CA TRP A 174 21.77 -18.78 -13.97
C TRP A 174 20.55 -17.92 -13.62
N THR A 175 19.35 -18.47 -13.77
CA THR A 175 18.13 -17.75 -13.41
C THR A 175 18.04 -17.51 -11.90
N SER A 176 18.54 -18.43 -11.05
CA SER A 176 18.61 -18.19 -9.60
C SER A 176 19.57 -17.05 -9.28
N THR A 177 20.72 -17.00 -9.92
CA THR A 177 21.70 -15.94 -9.73
C THR A 177 21.12 -14.58 -10.11
N VAL A 178 20.47 -14.47 -11.27
CA VAL A 178 19.81 -13.23 -11.70
C VAL A 178 18.70 -12.79 -10.75
N ILE A 179 17.88 -13.74 -10.29
CA ILE A 179 16.78 -13.49 -9.35
C ILE A 179 17.34 -12.99 -7.99
N VAL A 180 18.41 -13.61 -7.48
CA VAL A 180 19.01 -13.23 -6.20
C VAL A 180 19.65 -11.84 -6.29
N ILE A 181 20.35 -11.54 -7.39
CA ILE A 181 20.92 -10.21 -7.63
C ILE A 181 19.78 -9.17 -7.70
N GLY A 182 18.72 -9.44 -8.45
CA GLY A 182 17.58 -8.53 -8.54
C GLY A 182 16.88 -8.33 -7.18
N TYR A 183 16.77 -9.36 -6.37
CA TYR A 183 16.19 -9.30 -5.03
C TYR A 183 17.03 -8.48 -4.05
N ALA A 184 18.35 -8.49 -4.21
CA ALA A 184 19.26 -7.74 -3.36
C ALA A 184 19.17 -6.21 -3.57
N ILE A 185 18.64 -5.76 -4.70
CA ILE A 185 18.49 -4.34 -5.01
C ILE A 185 17.14 -3.86 -4.44
N PRO A 186 17.15 -2.86 -3.51
CA PRO A 186 15.91 -2.27 -3.04
C PRO A 186 15.10 -1.66 -4.21
N GLY A 187 13.79 -1.99 -4.28
CA GLY A 187 12.94 -1.60 -5.42
C GLY A 187 12.93 -0.09 -5.71
N PHE A 188 13.03 0.76 -4.68
CA PHE A 188 13.09 2.21 -4.88
C PHE A 188 14.44 2.67 -5.49
N LEU A 189 15.56 2.03 -5.16
CA LEU A 189 16.84 2.31 -5.80
C LEU A 189 16.83 1.86 -7.27
N PHE A 190 16.19 0.71 -7.51
CA PHE A 190 16.01 0.24 -8.88
C PHE A 190 15.09 1.18 -9.68
N ALA A 191 14.05 1.74 -9.07
CA ALA A 191 13.20 2.77 -9.67
C ALA A 191 14.00 4.02 -10.10
N ILE A 192 14.86 4.52 -9.21
CA ILE A 192 15.74 5.66 -9.53
C ILE A 192 16.69 5.31 -10.68
N LEU A 193 17.29 4.13 -10.66
CA LEU A 193 18.14 3.65 -11.74
C LEU A 193 17.40 3.63 -13.09
N LEU A 194 16.17 3.09 -13.11
CA LEU A 194 15.34 3.03 -14.31
C LEU A 194 14.99 4.43 -14.84
N ILE A 195 14.67 5.38 -13.97
CA ILE A 195 14.40 6.77 -14.37
C ILE A 195 15.66 7.39 -14.99
N VAL A 196 16.79 7.28 -14.33
CA VAL A 196 18.04 7.88 -14.82
C VAL A 196 18.42 7.31 -16.19
N LEU A 197 18.23 6.01 -16.38
CA LEU A 197 18.58 5.35 -17.65
C LEU A 197 17.55 5.60 -18.76
N PHE A 198 16.26 5.61 -18.45
CA PHE A 198 15.21 5.48 -19.47
C PHE A 198 14.19 6.62 -19.52
N ALA A 199 14.17 7.53 -18.54
CA ALA A 199 13.16 8.60 -18.46
C ALA A 199 13.72 9.98 -18.10
N GLY A 200 14.99 10.06 -17.71
CA GLY A 200 15.61 11.31 -17.22
C GLY A 200 16.27 12.17 -18.30
N GLY A 201 16.23 11.77 -19.57
CA GLY A 201 16.90 12.48 -20.67
C GLY A 201 18.42 12.45 -20.63
N SER A 202 19.05 11.81 -19.62
CA SER A 202 20.50 11.73 -19.48
C SER A 202 21.13 10.65 -20.35
N PHE A 203 20.43 9.51 -20.57
CA PHE A 203 20.88 8.40 -21.41
C PHE A 203 19.85 8.09 -22.48
N PHE A 204 18.75 7.44 -22.14
CA PHE A 204 17.67 7.10 -23.04
C PHE A 204 16.39 7.82 -22.60
N ASP A 205 15.69 8.43 -23.51
CA ASP A 205 14.40 9.09 -23.25
C ASP A 205 13.28 8.27 -23.88
N TRP A 206 13.10 7.04 -23.33
CA TRP A 206 12.15 6.07 -23.90
C TRP A 206 10.81 6.07 -23.16
N PHE A 207 10.80 6.46 -21.90
CA PHE A 207 9.61 6.41 -21.05
C PHE A 207 9.33 7.76 -20.40
N PRO A 208 8.07 8.07 -20.11
CA PRO A 208 7.70 9.28 -19.41
C PRO A 208 8.20 9.26 -17.96
N LEU A 209 8.58 10.44 -17.48
CA LEU A 209 9.11 10.62 -16.13
C LEU A 209 8.03 10.59 -15.06
N ARG A 210 6.82 11.08 -15.37
CA ARG A 210 5.79 11.39 -14.38
C ARG A 210 4.39 11.04 -14.85
N GLY A 211 3.51 10.78 -13.85
CA GLY A 211 2.08 10.63 -14.07
C GLY A 211 1.66 9.24 -14.54
N LEU A 212 0.38 8.97 -14.44
CA LEU A 212 -0.23 7.70 -14.86
C LEU A 212 -0.54 7.68 -16.35
N VAL A 213 -0.74 8.87 -16.94
CA VAL A 213 -1.08 9.10 -18.34
C VAL A 213 -0.56 10.47 -18.79
N SER A 214 -0.45 10.69 -20.09
CA SER A 214 -0.05 11.97 -20.68
C SER A 214 -1.08 13.08 -20.44
N GLU A 215 -0.67 14.34 -20.44
CA GLU A 215 -1.55 15.50 -20.27
C GLU A 215 -2.66 15.58 -21.33
N ASN A 216 -2.38 15.14 -22.55
CA ASN A 216 -3.32 15.09 -23.67
C ASN A 216 -4.12 13.77 -23.77
N PHE A 217 -4.07 12.92 -22.74
CA PHE A 217 -4.69 11.59 -22.71
C PHE A 217 -6.15 11.58 -23.19
N TRP A 218 -6.95 12.54 -22.72
CA TRP A 218 -8.37 12.58 -23.05
C TRP A 218 -8.66 12.90 -24.52
N GLN A 219 -7.70 13.51 -25.24
CA GLN A 219 -7.79 13.83 -26.66
C GLN A 219 -7.33 12.68 -27.55
N LEU A 220 -6.65 11.66 -26.99
CA LEU A 220 -6.14 10.52 -27.74
C LEU A 220 -7.28 9.60 -28.19
N PRO A 221 -7.14 8.93 -29.36
CA PRO A 221 -8.04 7.85 -29.75
C PRO A 221 -7.90 6.67 -28.78
N TRP A 222 -8.95 5.84 -28.67
CA TRP A 222 -9.04 4.79 -27.63
C TRP A 222 -7.84 3.84 -27.61
N TYR A 223 -7.29 3.45 -28.79
CA TYR A 223 -6.13 2.56 -28.88
C TYR A 223 -4.84 3.24 -28.38
N ALA A 224 -4.68 4.55 -28.65
CA ALA A 224 -3.53 5.30 -28.18
C ALA A 224 -3.60 5.54 -26.66
N LYS A 225 -4.81 5.66 -26.07
CA LYS A 225 -5.01 5.72 -24.63
C LYS A 225 -4.49 4.46 -23.91
N ILE A 226 -4.74 3.29 -24.50
CA ILE A 226 -4.22 2.03 -23.94
C ILE A 226 -2.69 2.01 -24.01
N GLY A 227 -2.11 2.39 -25.13
CA GLY A 227 -0.66 2.47 -25.31
C GLY A 227 -0.01 3.46 -24.35
N ASP A 228 -0.57 4.67 -24.25
CA ASP A 228 -0.10 5.73 -23.35
C ASP A 228 -0.10 5.30 -21.87
N TYR A 229 -1.21 4.69 -21.43
CA TYR A 229 -1.32 4.15 -20.08
C TYR A 229 -0.26 3.10 -19.77
N PHE A 230 -0.08 2.08 -20.64
CA PHE A 230 0.93 1.05 -20.41
C PHE A 230 2.35 1.62 -20.48
N TRP A 231 2.59 2.60 -21.31
CA TRP A 231 3.88 3.27 -21.42
C TRP A 231 4.26 3.98 -20.12
N HIS A 232 3.30 4.67 -19.47
CA HIS A 232 3.53 5.35 -18.21
C HIS A 232 3.75 4.40 -17.02
N ILE A 233 3.01 3.30 -16.95
CA ILE A 233 3.11 2.37 -15.81
C ILE A 233 4.26 1.36 -15.92
N THR A 234 4.93 1.26 -17.07
CA THR A 234 5.97 0.23 -17.31
C THR A 234 7.11 0.31 -16.29
N LEU A 235 7.77 1.46 -16.15
CA LEU A 235 8.89 1.60 -15.21
C LEU A 235 8.46 1.45 -13.74
N PRO A 236 7.38 2.07 -13.27
CA PRO A 236 6.85 1.84 -11.92
C PRO A 236 6.62 0.36 -11.62
N ILE A 237 5.95 -0.37 -12.53
CA ILE A 237 5.62 -1.78 -12.31
C ILE A 237 6.88 -2.65 -12.30
N ILE A 238 7.82 -2.45 -13.23
CA ILE A 238 9.07 -3.20 -13.27
C ILE A 238 9.85 -3.00 -11.96
N SER A 239 9.91 -1.77 -11.44
CA SER A 239 10.61 -1.49 -10.19
C SER A 239 9.96 -2.13 -8.96
N MET A 240 8.63 -2.22 -8.92
CA MET A 240 7.90 -2.90 -7.86
C MET A 240 7.99 -4.43 -7.98
N ALA A 241 7.93 -4.94 -9.20
CA ALA A 241 7.85 -6.38 -9.45
C ALA A 241 9.15 -7.13 -9.14
N ILE A 242 10.32 -6.47 -9.17
CA ILE A 242 11.61 -7.15 -9.06
C ILE A 242 11.77 -7.98 -7.78
N SER A 243 11.37 -7.43 -6.63
CA SER A 243 11.45 -8.13 -5.34
C SER A 243 10.35 -9.19 -5.20
N ALA A 244 9.13 -8.88 -5.61
CA ALA A 244 8.00 -9.80 -5.58
C ALA A 244 8.21 -10.99 -6.53
N PHE A 245 8.81 -10.75 -7.69
CA PHE A 245 9.17 -11.75 -8.69
C PHE A 245 10.12 -12.81 -8.12
N ALA A 246 11.15 -12.38 -7.39
CA ALA A 246 12.11 -13.28 -6.78
C ALA A 246 11.43 -14.21 -5.77
N THR A 247 10.69 -13.65 -4.83
CA THR A 247 9.98 -14.39 -3.79
C THR A 247 9.01 -15.38 -4.39
N MET A 248 8.19 -14.97 -5.36
CA MET A 248 7.17 -15.81 -5.96
C MET A 248 7.79 -16.94 -6.81
N THR A 249 8.86 -16.65 -7.56
CA THR A 249 9.55 -17.69 -8.36
C THR A 249 10.16 -18.76 -7.48
N LEU A 250 10.82 -18.37 -6.37
CA LEU A 250 11.41 -19.33 -5.44
C LEU A 250 10.35 -20.12 -4.68
N LEU A 251 9.26 -19.48 -4.27
CA LEU A 251 8.12 -20.14 -3.63
C LEU A 251 7.54 -21.20 -4.56
N THR A 252 7.27 -20.86 -5.81
CA THR A 252 6.75 -21.77 -6.82
C THR A 252 7.72 -22.91 -7.08
N LYS A 253 9.02 -22.61 -7.26
CA LYS A 253 10.05 -23.65 -7.44
C LYS A 253 10.06 -24.66 -6.31
N ASN A 254 10.11 -24.17 -5.07
CA ASN A 254 10.22 -25.04 -3.90
C ASN A 254 8.95 -25.89 -3.72
N SER A 255 7.77 -25.31 -3.87
CA SER A 255 6.50 -26.03 -3.78
C SER A 255 6.42 -27.15 -4.82
N PHE A 256 6.84 -26.90 -6.07
CA PHE A 256 6.86 -27.92 -7.11
C PHE A 256 7.94 -28.98 -6.87
N LEU A 257 9.11 -28.63 -6.35
CA LEU A 257 10.18 -29.57 -6.00
C LEU A 257 9.71 -30.56 -4.92
N ASP A 258 9.03 -30.05 -3.88
CA ASP A 258 8.52 -30.88 -2.81
C ASP A 258 7.45 -31.85 -3.31
N GLU A 259 6.55 -31.39 -4.18
CA GLU A 259 5.51 -32.25 -4.73
C GLU A 259 6.04 -33.30 -5.74
N ILE A 260 7.01 -32.94 -6.59
CA ILE A 260 7.59 -33.86 -7.60
C ILE A 260 8.28 -35.09 -6.94
N ARG A 261 8.73 -34.95 -5.69
CA ARG A 261 9.42 -36.01 -4.93
C ARG A 261 8.49 -36.99 -4.22
N LYS A 262 7.18 -36.71 -4.17
CA LYS A 262 6.21 -37.51 -3.44
C LYS A 262 5.92 -38.86 -4.13
N GLN A 263 5.52 -39.88 -3.35
CA GLN A 263 5.29 -41.25 -3.80
C GLN A 263 4.20 -41.36 -4.88
N TYR A 264 3.16 -40.55 -4.82
CA TYR A 264 2.09 -40.58 -5.83
C TYR A 264 2.60 -40.23 -7.24
N VAL A 265 3.67 -39.43 -7.32
CA VAL A 265 4.32 -39.08 -8.60
C VAL A 265 5.03 -40.31 -9.18
N LEU A 266 5.72 -41.10 -8.34
CA LEU A 266 6.34 -42.37 -8.76
C LEU A 266 5.27 -43.36 -9.23
N THR A 267 4.16 -43.45 -8.51
CA THR A 267 3.02 -44.32 -8.89
C THR A 267 2.43 -43.90 -10.24
N ALA A 268 2.24 -42.60 -10.49
CA ALA A 268 1.74 -42.15 -11.78
C ALA A 268 2.68 -42.45 -12.93
N ARG A 269 4.01 -42.32 -12.72
CA ARG A 269 5.04 -42.72 -13.71
C ARG A 269 5.03 -44.22 -13.96
N ALA A 270 4.91 -45.03 -12.92
CA ALA A 270 4.85 -46.50 -13.04
C ALA A 270 3.59 -46.97 -13.82
N LYS A 271 2.50 -46.17 -13.80
CA LYS A 271 1.31 -46.39 -14.60
C LYS A 271 1.45 -45.92 -16.05
N GLY A 272 2.62 -45.45 -16.48
CA GLY A 272 2.90 -45.03 -17.85
C GLY A 272 2.52 -43.61 -18.20
N CYS A 273 2.18 -42.75 -17.21
CA CYS A 273 1.88 -41.35 -17.49
C CYS A 273 3.15 -40.61 -17.99
N THR A 274 3.00 -39.82 -19.03
CA THR A 274 4.08 -38.97 -19.53
C THR A 274 4.45 -37.85 -18.52
N ARG A 275 5.67 -37.31 -18.66
CA ARG A 275 6.15 -36.21 -17.77
C ARG A 275 5.15 -35.09 -17.64
N ASN A 276 4.54 -34.63 -18.73
CA ASN A 276 3.56 -33.55 -18.73
C ASN A 276 2.24 -33.96 -18.08
N GLN A 277 1.78 -35.18 -18.29
CA GLN A 277 0.57 -35.69 -17.61
C GLN A 277 0.80 -35.78 -16.09
N VAL A 278 1.98 -36.24 -15.64
CA VAL A 278 2.32 -36.24 -14.22
C VAL A 278 2.38 -34.82 -13.66
N LEU A 279 3.08 -33.91 -14.36
CA LEU A 279 3.28 -32.54 -13.90
C LEU A 279 1.97 -31.77 -13.80
N TYR A 280 1.21 -31.68 -14.90
CA TYR A 280 -0.01 -30.87 -14.94
C TYR A 280 -1.25 -31.59 -14.42
N GLY A 281 -1.31 -32.91 -14.53
CA GLY A 281 -2.45 -33.71 -14.06
C GLY A 281 -2.42 -34.04 -12.58
N HIS A 282 -1.24 -34.20 -11.97
CA HIS A 282 -1.10 -34.68 -10.59
C HIS A 282 -0.36 -33.69 -9.68
N VAL A 283 0.78 -33.14 -10.12
CA VAL A 283 1.63 -32.29 -9.28
C VAL A 283 1.07 -30.87 -9.18
N PHE A 284 0.65 -30.28 -10.32
CA PHE A 284 0.29 -28.88 -10.43
C PHE A 284 -0.76 -28.46 -9.39
N ARG A 285 -1.84 -29.22 -9.27
CA ARG A 285 -2.92 -28.90 -8.33
C ARG A 285 -2.42 -28.78 -6.88
N ASN A 286 -1.61 -29.74 -6.43
CA ASN A 286 -1.12 -29.76 -5.07
C ASN A 286 -0.03 -28.70 -4.83
N ALA A 287 0.90 -28.54 -5.78
CA ALA A 287 1.96 -27.54 -5.69
C ALA A 287 1.43 -26.10 -5.74
N MET A 288 0.37 -25.85 -6.49
CA MET A 288 -0.23 -24.50 -6.60
C MET A 288 -1.05 -24.08 -5.38
N LEU A 289 -1.39 -24.98 -4.47
CA LEU A 289 -2.19 -24.63 -3.27
C LEU A 289 -1.59 -23.47 -2.50
N ILE A 290 -0.29 -23.53 -2.17
CA ILE A 290 0.38 -22.48 -1.41
C ILE A 290 0.50 -21.16 -2.19
N VAL A 291 0.67 -21.26 -3.51
CA VAL A 291 0.79 -20.10 -4.41
C VAL A 291 -0.54 -19.37 -4.53
N VAL A 292 -1.62 -20.11 -4.77
CA VAL A 292 -2.98 -19.54 -4.90
C VAL A 292 -3.46 -19.00 -3.56
N ALA A 293 -3.15 -19.69 -2.50
CA ALA A 293 -3.47 -19.26 -1.15
C ALA A 293 -2.80 -17.96 -0.73
N GLY A 294 -1.57 -17.74 -1.16
CA GLY A 294 -0.83 -16.50 -0.94
C GLY A 294 -1.31 -15.33 -1.80
N PHE A 295 -2.09 -15.59 -2.88
CA PHE A 295 -2.51 -14.56 -3.84
C PHE A 295 -3.26 -13.38 -3.20
N PRO A 296 -4.31 -13.59 -2.38
CA PRO A 296 -5.04 -12.47 -1.82
C PRO A 296 -4.18 -11.59 -0.91
N GLY A 297 -3.31 -12.21 -0.09
CA GLY A 297 -2.37 -11.47 0.75
C GLY A 297 -1.36 -10.67 -0.06
N ALA A 298 -0.79 -11.25 -1.11
CA ALA A 298 0.12 -10.57 -2.03
C ALA A 298 -0.58 -9.41 -2.75
N PHE A 299 -1.80 -9.62 -3.19
CA PHE A 299 -2.61 -8.60 -3.85
C PHE A 299 -2.87 -7.39 -2.93
N VAL A 300 -3.30 -7.62 -1.68
CA VAL A 300 -3.49 -6.54 -0.69
C VAL A 300 -2.17 -5.83 -0.39
N SER A 301 -1.09 -6.58 -0.18
CA SER A 301 0.23 -5.99 0.08
C SER A 301 0.67 -5.07 -1.06
N ALA A 302 0.38 -5.43 -2.31
CA ALA A 302 0.71 -4.62 -3.48
C ALA A 302 0.01 -3.25 -3.45
N PHE A 303 -1.21 -3.16 -2.89
CA PHE A 303 -1.91 -1.90 -2.74
C PHE A 303 -1.31 -0.99 -1.67
N PHE A 304 -0.75 -1.55 -0.60
CA PHE A 304 -0.48 -0.80 0.63
C PHE A 304 0.99 -0.64 0.97
N THR A 305 1.84 -1.62 0.64
CA THR A 305 3.20 -1.67 1.20
C THR A 305 4.29 -1.17 0.25
N GLY A 306 4.06 -1.19 -1.04
CA GLY A 306 5.12 -0.93 -2.02
C GLY A 306 5.03 0.39 -2.75
N SER A 307 3.92 1.12 -2.63
CA SER A 307 3.62 2.19 -3.56
C SER A 307 4.15 3.57 -3.12
N LEU A 308 4.28 3.87 -1.82
CA LEU A 308 4.65 5.20 -1.37
C LEU A 308 5.92 5.77 -2.03
N LEU A 309 7.03 5.04 -1.94
CA LEU A 309 8.29 5.50 -2.52
C LEU A 309 8.21 5.54 -4.05
N ILE A 310 7.57 4.56 -4.66
CA ILE A 310 7.35 4.50 -6.11
C ILE A 310 6.42 5.62 -6.56
N GLU A 311 5.31 5.84 -5.85
CA GLU A 311 4.39 6.96 -6.11
C GLU A 311 5.12 8.31 -6.02
N THR A 312 6.00 8.49 -5.04
CA THR A 312 6.81 9.71 -4.89
C THR A 312 7.83 9.87 -6.02
N ILE A 313 8.58 8.80 -6.34
CA ILE A 313 9.66 8.82 -7.34
C ILE A 313 9.10 9.11 -8.74
N PHE A 314 8.00 8.45 -9.12
CA PHE A 314 7.35 8.64 -10.42
C PHE A 314 6.27 9.74 -10.42
N SER A 315 6.14 10.50 -9.32
CA SER A 315 5.12 11.54 -9.16
C SER A 315 3.71 11.03 -9.46
N LEU A 316 3.40 9.83 -8.98
CA LEU A 316 2.09 9.19 -9.06
C LEU A 316 1.29 9.57 -7.83
N ASP A 317 0.12 10.12 -8.04
CA ASP A 317 -0.73 10.62 -6.96
C ASP A 317 -1.70 9.53 -6.48
N GLY A 318 -1.15 8.56 -5.74
CA GLY A 318 -1.87 7.40 -5.24
C GLY A 318 -2.27 7.49 -3.76
N LEU A 319 -2.91 6.42 -3.26
CA LEU A 319 -3.37 6.32 -1.87
C LEU A 319 -2.24 6.20 -0.87
N GLY A 320 -1.10 5.61 -1.24
CA GLY A 320 0.07 5.51 -0.39
C GLY A 320 0.65 6.88 -0.08
N LEU A 321 0.81 7.71 -1.10
CA LEU A 321 1.28 9.09 -0.97
C LEU A 321 0.26 9.94 -0.19
N LEU A 322 -1.04 9.82 -0.51
CA LEU A 322 -2.10 10.52 0.22
C LEU A 322 -2.07 10.19 1.72
N GLY A 323 -1.97 8.92 2.08
CA GLY A 323 -1.91 8.49 3.48
C GLY A 323 -0.69 9.07 4.21
N PHE A 324 0.48 8.99 3.58
CA PHE A 324 1.72 9.51 4.15
C PHE A 324 1.70 11.02 4.34
N GLU A 325 1.32 11.78 3.32
CA GLU A 325 1.18 13.23 3.41
C GLU A 325 0.17 13.65 4.49
N SER A 326 -0.92 12.89 4.61
CA SER A 326 -1.95 13.17 5.61
C SER A 326 -1.45 12.94 7.03
N VAL A 327 -0.59 11.93 7.25
CA VAL A 327 0.08 11.72 8.54
C VAL A 327 1.03 12.88 8.86
N LEU A 328 1.85 13.30 7.90
CA LEU A 328 2.77 14.42 8.08
C LEU A 328 2.04 15.73 8.34
N ASN A 329 0.96 15.99 7.60
CA ASN A 329 0.14 17.18 7.75
C ASN A 329 -0.87 17.09 8.91
N ARG A 330 -0.97 15.92 9.58
CA ARG A 330 -1.94 15.68 10.68
C ARG A 330 -3.39 15.88 10.26
N ASP A 331 -3.69 15.50 9.04
CA ASP A 331 -5.04 15.48 8.48
C ASP A 331 -5.76 14.20 8.96
N TYR A 332 -6.18 14.22 10.22
CA TYR A 332 -6.72 13.04 10.88
C TYR A 332 -7.94 12.42 10.20
N PRO A 333 -8.90 13.17 9.63
CA PRO A 333 -9.98 12.55 8.87
C PRO A 333 -9.48 11.68 7.73
N VAL A 334 -8.46 12.14 6.98
CA VAL A 334 -7.87 11.37 5.88
C VAL A 334 -7.08 10.18 6.43
N VAL A 335 -6.28 10.36 7.48
CA VAL A 335 -5.49 9.28 8.12
C VAL A 335 -6.41 8.15 8.59
N PHE A 336 -7.44 8.45 9.35
CA PHE A 336 -8.35 7.44 9.86
C PHE A 336 -9.18 6.78 8.75
N ALA A 337 -9.62 7.54 7.76
CA ALA A 337 -10.37 7.01 6.63
C ALA A 337 -9.52 6.07 5.77
N THR A 338 -8.27 6.42 5.48
CA THR A 338 -7.36 5.54 4.73
C THR A 338 -7.07 4.26 5.51
N LEU A 339 -6.80 4.34 6.81
CA LEU A 339 -6.64 3.17 7.68
C LEU A 339 -7.89 2.29 7.70
N TYR A 340 -9.08 2.90 7.84
CA TYR A 340 -10.35 2.17 7.84
C TYR A 340 -10.58 1.43 6.52
N ILE A 341 -10.45 2.12 5.40
CA ILE A 341 -10.65 1.54 4.06
C ILE A 341 -9.64 0.42 3.82
N PHE A 342 -8.38 0.64 4.15
CA PHE A 342 -7.33 -0.36 3.98
C PHE A 342 -7.58 -1.60 4.85
N SER A 343 -7.93 -1.39 6.11
CA SER A 343 -8.26 -2.50 7.00
C SER A 343 -9.49 -3.26 6.53
N LEU A 344 -10.52 -2.57 6.05
CA LEU A 344 -11.72 -3.18 5.52
C LEU A 344 -11.41 -4.03 4.28
N ILE A 345 -10.67 -3.49 3.32
CA ILE A 345 -10.23 -4.23 2.14
C ILE A 345 -9.39 -5.45 2.58
N GLY A 346 -8.45 -5.27 3.51
CA GLY A 346 -7.61 -6.35 4.02
C GLY A 346 -8.42 -7.50 4.61
N VAL A 347 -9.43 -7.20 5.43
CA VAL A 347 -10.28 -8.22 6.06
C VAL A 347 -11.17 -8.92 5.03
N VAL A 348 -11.75 -8.17 4.07
CA VAL A 348 -12.54 -8.74 2.97
C VAL A 348 -11.70 -9.67 2.10
N VAL A 349 -10.47 -9.26 1.75
CA VAL A 349 -9.58 -10.08 0.92
C VAL A 349 -9.10 -11.33 1.68
N ASN A 350 -8.87 -11.24 2.99
CA ASN A 350 -8.59 -12.42 3.80
C ASN A 350 -9.75 -13.41 3.80
N LEU A 351 -11.00 -12.91 3.87
CA LEU A 351 -12.18 -13.77 3.72
C LEU A 351 -12.23 -14.44 2.34
N ILE A 352 -11.97 -13.69 1.27
CA ILE A 352 -11.88 -14.23 -0.10
C ILE A 352 -10.77 -15.28 -0.19
N SER A 353 -9.63 -15.05 0.46
CA SER A 353 -8.52 -16.02 0.54
C SER A 353 -8.98 -17.33 1.15
N ASP A 354 -9.63 -17.27 2.32
CA ASP A 354 -10.12 -18.47 3.00
C ASP A 354 -11.14 -19.24 2.16
N LEU A 355 -12.05 -18.53 1.49
CA LEU A 355 -13.02 -19.15 0.57
C LEU A 355 -12.32 -19.79 -0.65
N THR A 356 -11.29 -19.14 -1.17
CA THR A 356 -10.49 -19.68 -2.28
C THR A 356 -9.76 -20.95 -1.86
N TYR A 357 -9.22 -21.00 -0.64
CA TYR A 357 -8.61 -22.22 -0.10
C TYR A 357 -9.59 -23.39 -0.10
N THR A 358 -10.78 -23.19 0.45
CA THR A 358 -11.80 -24.25 0.52
C THR A 358 -12.27 -24.69 -0.87
N TRP A 359 -12.33 -23.78 -1.82
CA TRP A 359 -12.71 -24.09 -3.19
C TRP A 359 -11.67 -24.93 -3.93
N ILE A 360 -10.37 -24.65 -3.69
CA ILE A 360 -9.26 -25.37 -4.34
C ILE A 360 -9.00 -26.73 -3.67
N ASP A 361 -9.05 -26.80 -2.35
CA ASP A 361 -8.91 -28.05 -1.59
C ASP A 361 -10.10 -28.27 -0.64
N PRO A 362 -11.13 -29.00 -1.09
CA PRO A 362 -12.31 -29.33 -0.28
C PRO A 362 -11.98 -30.16 0.98
N ARG A 363 -10.75 -30.65 1.14
CA ARG A 363 -10.32 -31.39 2.33
C ARG A 363 -10.00 -30.48 3.50
N ILE A 364 -9.85 -29.19 3.24
CA ILE A 364 -9.67 -28.18 4.28
C ILE A 364 -11.05 -27.83 4.83
N ASP A 365 -11.45 -28.53 5.90
CA ASP A 365 -12.67 -28.23 6.63
C ASP A 365 -12.34 -27.30 7.78
N PHE A 366 -12.80 -26.05 7.70
CA PHE A 366 -12.64 -25.06 8.76
C PHE A 366 -13.67 -25.24 9.88
N GLU A 367 -14.67 -26.12 9.72
CA GLU A 367 -15.73 -26.37 10.70
C GLU A 367 -15.29 -27.39 11.76
N THR A 368 -14.33 -28.28 11.45
CA THR A 368 -13.90 -29.36 12.36
C THR A 368 -12.75 -28.99 13.30
N ARG A 369 -12.25 -27.76 13.31
CA ARG A 369 -11.29 -27.30 14.32
C ARG A 369 -11.99 -26.66 15.53
N GLU A 370 -12.89 -27.40 16.16
CA GLU A 370 -13.24 -27.21 17.55
C GLU A 370 -12.34 -28.10 18.40
N VAL A 371 -11.29 -27.54 18.98
CA VAL A 371 -10.65 -28.00 20.23
C VAL A 371 -10.43 -26.76 21.08
#